data_34cd9e660a661b5448aa1bd761c713a1
#
_entry.id   34cd9e660a661b5448aa1bd761c713a1
#
_cell.length_a   1.000
_cell.length_b   1.000
_cell.length_c   1.000
_cell.angle_alpha   90.00
_cell.angle_beta   90.00
_cell.angle_gamma   90.00
#
_symmetry.space_group_name_H-M   'P 1'
#
loop_
_entity.id
_entity.type
_entity.pdbx_description
1 polymer ?
#
loop_
_entity_poly.entity_id
_entity_poly.type
_entity_poly.pdbx_seq_one_letter_code
_entity_poly.pdbx_strand_id
1 'polypeptide(L)'
;MNKLINNLTSISKRITGVILASSIAFSAWAMSLDDAKQQGLVGEMQNGYLGVVVDSAQAQSLVNEVNEKRKNIYLNLARKNKITLEQVTALAGNKAVSKTQSGHFIQNSAGKWVKKQ
;
A
#
# COMPACT_ATOMS: atom_id res chain seq x y z
N MET A 1 -49.52 21.04 0.82
CA MET A 1 -48.86 19.88 1.40
C MET A 1 -47.94 19.17 0.42
N ASN A 2 -48.44 18.80 -0.76
CA ASN A 2 -47.64 18.04 -1.74
C ASN A 2 -46.37 18.76 -2.22
N LYS A 3 -46.42 20.11 -2.37
CA LYS A 3 -45.27 20.90 -2.77
C LYS A 3 -44.14 20.92 -1.73
N LEU A 4 -44.50 20.92 -0.44
CA LEU A 4 -43.53 20.90 0.65
C LEU A 4 -42.83 19.55 0.71
N ILE A 5 -43.54 18.44 0.53
CA ILE A 5 -43.00 17.09 0.53
C ILE A 5 -42.04 16.92 -0.65
N ASN A 6 -42.40 17.42 -1.84
CA ASN A 6 -41.56 17.33 -3.02
C ASN A 6 -40.25 18.12 -2.83
N ASN A 7 -40.33 19.29 -2.23
CA ASN A 7 -39.15 20.10 -1.96
C ASN A 7 -38.18 19.42 -0.98
N LEU A 8 -38.70 18.81 0.07
CA LEU A 8 -37.88 18.06 1.04
C LEU A 8 -37.19 16.89 0.40
N THR A 9 -37.91 16.15 -0.44
CA THR A 9 -37.33 15.01 -1.17
C THR A 9 -36.22 15.46 -2.11
N SER A 10 -36.43 16.59 -2.80
CA SER A 10 -35.45 17.15 -3.70
C SER A 10 -34.15 17.56 -2.98
N ILE A 11 -34.26 18.18 -1.81
CA ILE A 11 -33.11 18.59 -1.01
C ILE A 11 -32.33 17.35 -0.52
N SER A 12 -33.02 16.33 -0.06
CA SER A 12 -32.37 15.08 0.38
C SER A 12 -31.55 14.43 -0.72
N LYS A 13 -32.08 14.38 -1.94
CA LYS A 13 -31.37 13.83 -3.09
C LYS A 13 -30.08 14.58 -3.42
N ARG A 14 -30.10 15.92 -3.32
CA ARG A 14 -28.93 16.73 -3.58
C ARG A 14 -27.81 16.49 -2.55
N ILE A 15 -28.17 16.44 -1.27
CA ILE A 15 -27.21 16.17 -0.18
C ILE A 15 -26.56 14.81 -0.36
N THR A 16 -27.34 13.78 -0.68
CA THR A 16 -26.84 12.43 -0.91
C THR A 16 -25.85 12.39 -2.07
N GLY A 17 -26.14 13.10 -3.17
CA GLY A 17 -25.25 13.16 -4.33
C GLY A 17 -23.91 13.80 -4.02
N VAL A 18 -23.88 14.86 -3.23
CA VAL A 18 -22.64 15.54 -2.84
C VAL A 18 -21.77 14.65 -1.97
N ILE A 19 -22.37 13.95 -0.99
CA ILE A 19 -21.63 13.01 -0.11
C ILE A 19 -20.99 11.90 -0.92
N LEU A 20 -21.70 11.30 -1.86
CA LEU A 20 -21.18 10.24 -2.73
C LEU A 20 -20.03 10.74 -3.60
N ALA A 21 -20.14 11.93 -4.17
CA ALA A 21 -19.08 12.50 -4.98
C ALA A 21 -17.80 12.74 -4.17
N SER A 22 -17.91 13.21 -2.93
CA SER A 22 -16.76 13.41 -2.04
C SER A 22 -16.09 12.08 -1.70
N SER A 23 -16.86 11.04 -1.43
CA SER A 23 -16.33 9.71 -1.13
C SER A 23 -15.56 9.12 -2.30
N ILE A 24 -16.08 9.24 -3.51
CA ILE A 24 -15.43 8.76 -4.74
C ILE A 24 -14.13 9.51 -4.99
N ALA A 25 -14.13 10.84 -4.85
CA ALA A 25 -12.94 11.66 -5.03
C ALA A 25 -11.82 11.27 -4.04
N PHE A 26 -12.17 10.99 -2.78
CA PHE A 26 -11.21 10.57 -1.76
C PHE A 26 -10.61 9.20 -2.10
N SER A 27 -11.41 8.25 -2.55
CA SER A 27 -10.96 6.91 -2.93
C SER A 27 -10.03 6.92 -4.13
N ALA A 28 -10.22 7.85 -5.08
CA ALA A 28 -9.40 7.95 -6.28
C ALA A 28 -7.94 8.32 -6.01
N TRP A 29 -7.63 8.84 -4.81
CA TRP A 29 -6.26 9.20 -4.42
C TRP A 29 -5.52 8.09 -3.72
N ALA A 30 -6.20 7.01 -3.33
CA ALA A 30 -5.58 5.88 -2.67
C ALA A 30 -4.93 4.97 -3.71
N MET A 31 -3.61 4.81 -3.62
CA MET A 31 -2.85 3.92 -4.48
C MET A 31 -2.70 2.56 -3.79
N SER A 32 -3.02 1.48 -4.49
CA SER A 32 -2.79 0.14 -3.97
C SER A 32 -1.31 -0.25 -4.10
N LEU A 33 -0.89 -1.21 -3.28
CA LEU A 33 0.47 -1.75 -3.37
C LEU A 33 0.73 -2.40 -4.74
N ASP A 34 -0.23 -3.15 -5.25
CA ASP A 34 -0.09 -3.79 -6.56
C ASP A 34 0.05 -2.76 -7.68
N ASP A 35 -0.74 -1.70 -7.66
CA ASP A 35 -0.64 -0.63 -8.65
C ASP A 35 0.72 0.06 -8.58
N ALA A 36 1.20 0.35 -7.39
CA ALA A 36 2.50 0.99 -7.20
C ALA A 36 3.65 0.11 -7.71
N LYS A 37 3.56 -1.20 -7.48
CA LYS A 37 4.54 -2.15 -8.00
C LYS A 37 4.50 -2.23 -9.52
N GLN A 38 3.32 -2.30 -10.12
CA GLN A 38 3.14 -2.34 -11.57
C GLN A 38 3.68 -1.08 -12.25
N GLN A 39 3.47 0.07 -11.63
CA GLN A 39 3.96 1.34 -12.15
C GLN A 39 5.46 1.56 -11.91
N GLY A 40 6.12 0.66 -11.18
CA GLY A 40 7.54 0.77 -10.89
C GLY A 40 7.89 1.83 -9.88
N LEU A 41 6.95 2.24 -9.03
CA LEU A 41 7.16 3.28 -8.02
C LEU A 41 7.80 2.74 -6.75
N VAL A 42 7.54 1.47 -6.45
CA VAL A 42 8.03 0.79 -5.24
C VAL A 42 8.54 -0.60 -5.61
N GLY A 43 9.35 -1.17 -4.74
CA GLY A 43 9.90 -2.51 -4.93
C GLY A 43 10.23 -3.19 -3.62
N GLU A 44 10.50 -4.50 -3.69
CA GLU A 44 10.83 -5.30 -2.51
C GLU A 44 12.32 -5.23 -2.20
N MET A 45 12.64 -5.01 -0.93
CA MET A 45 14.02 -5.03 -0.44
C MET A 45 14.32 -6.37 0.24
N GLN A 46 15.59 -6.72 0.27
CA GLN A 46 16.02 -7.99 0.86
C GLN A 46 15.85 -8.04 2.38
N ASN A 47 15.71 -6.89 3.00
CA ASN A 47 15.51 -6.78 4.45
C ASN A 47 14.07 -7.02 4.91
N GLY A 48 13.17 -7.39 4.00
CA GLY A 48 11.77 -7.67 4.33
C GLY A 48 10.84 -6.49 4.23
N TYR A 49 11.34 -5.32 3.89
CA TYR A 49 10.55 -4.09 3.77
C TYR A 49 10.40 -3.64 2.32
N LEU A 50 9.42 -2.79 2.10
CA LEU A 50 9.18 -2.16 0.82
C LEU A 50 10.03 -0.90 0.72
N GLY A 51 10.52 -0.60 -0.48
CA GLY A 51 11.30 0.62 -0.74
C GLY A 51 10.71 1.47 -1.84
N VAL A 52 11.06 2.75 -1.85
CA VAL A 52 10.68 3.70 -2.90
C VAL A 52 11.67 3.57 -4.05
N VAL A 53 11.17 3.33 -5.25
CA VAL A 53 11.98 3.31 -6.49
C VAL A 53 11.96 4.69 -7.14
N VAL A 54 10.77 5.27 -7.32
CA VAL A 54 10.58 6.61 -7.86
C VAL A 54 9.98 7.49 -6.77
N ASP A 55 10.71 8.53 -6.40
CA ASP A 55 10.33 9.40 -5.29
C ASP A 55 9.08 10.21 -5.62
N SER A 56 8.08 10.07 -4.77
CA SER A 56 6.84 10.84 -4.80
C SER A 56 6.20 10.81 -3.43
N ALA A 57 5.37 11.80 -3.12
CA ALA A 57 4.65 11.84 -1.85
C ALA A 57 3.74 10.62 -1.67
N GLN A 58 3.10 10.17 -2.74
CA GLN A 58 2.24 8.98 -2.71
C GLN A 58 3.03 7.70 -2.45
N ALA A 59 4.17 7.53 -3.11
CA ALA A 59 5.03 6.36 -2.92
C ALA A 59 5.60 6.33 -1.50
N GLN A 60 6.07 7.45 -0.98
CA GLN A 60 6.57 7.56 0.39
C GLN A 60 5.49 7.19 1.42
N SER A 61 4.29 7.74 1.26
CA SER A 61 3.17 7.46 2.16
C SER A 61 2.79 5.99 2.14
N LEU A 62 2.71 5.39 0.96
CA LEU A 62 2.39 3.96 0.82
C LEU A 62 3.48 3.08 1.46
N VAL A 63 4.74 3.38 1.20
CA VAL A 63 5.87 2.63 1.75
C VAL A 63 5.85 2.69 3.28
N ASN A 64 5.64 3.87 3.85
CA ASN A 64 5.56 4.03 5.30
C ASN A 64 4.42 3.21 5.90
N GLU A 65 3.25 3.24 5.30
CA GLU A 65 2.09 2.48 5.77
C GLU A 65 2.32 0.98 5.70
N VAL A 66 2.81 0.48 4.57
CA VAL A 66 3.09 -0.94 4.37
C VAL A 66 4.16 -1.42 5.35
N ASN A 67 5.23 -0.66 5.51
CA ASN A 67 6.33 -1.06 6.37
C ASN A 67 5.95 -1.03 7.86
N GLU A 68 5.09 -0.14 8.28
CA GLU A 68 4.57 -0.15 9.65
C GLU A 68 3.77 -1.42 9.93
N LYS A 69 2.90 -1.81 9.02
CA LYS A 69 2.14 -3.05 9.13
C LYS A 69 3.05 -4.27 9.13
N ARG A 70 4.04 -4.30 8.24
CA ARG A 70 5.00 -5.40 8.16
C ARG A 70 5.82 -5.52 9.45
N LYS A 71 6.29 -4.40 9.99
CA LYS A 71 7.05 -4.38 11.24
C LYS A 71 6.26 -5.02 12.38
N ASN A 72 4.99 -4.67 12.51
CA ASN A 72 4.13 -5.24 13.55
C ASN A 72 3.96 -6.75 13.36
N ILE A 73 3.77 -7.20 12.12
CA ILE A 73 3.70 -8.64 11.80
C ILE A 73 5.00 -9.34 12.16
N TYR A 74 6.13 -8.78 11.79
CA TYR A 74 7.46 -9.37 12.05
C TYR A 74 7.76 -9.44 13.54
N LEU A 75 7.42 -8.42 14.30
CA LEU A 75 7.58 -8.43 15.75
C LEU A 75 6.75 -9.53 16.41
N ASN A 76 5.51 -9.71 15.96
CA ASN A 76 4.65 -10.77 16.46
C ASN A 76 5.21 -12.17 16.12
N LEU A 77 5.70 -12.34 14.90
CA LEU A 77 6.31 -13.62 14.47
C LEU A 77 7.57 -13.93 15.26
N ALA A 78 8.41 -12.94 15.48
CA ALA A 78 9.63 -13.10 16.28
C ALA A 78 9.30 -13.55 17.69
N ARG A 79 8.34 -12.89 18.33
CA ARG A 79 7.92 -13.19 19.70
C ARG A 79 7.29 -14.59 19.78
N LYS A 80 6.40 -14.91 18.85
CA LYS A 80 5.67 -16.17 18.83
C LYS A 80 6.59 -17.38 18.60
N ASN A 81 7.60 -17.22 17.77
CA ASN A 81 8.52 -18.29 17.40
C ASN A 81 9.84 -18.26 18.19
N LYS A 82 9.99 -17.33 19.13
CA LYS A 82 11.18 -17.18 19.97
C LYS A 82 12.46 -17.04 19.14
N ILE A 83 12.39 -16.25 18.08
CA ILE A 83 13.53 -15.90 17.24
C ILE A 83 13.68 -14.37 17.19
N THR A 84 14.79 -13.91 16.66
CA THR A 84 15.07 -12.45 16.59
C THR A 84 14.28 -11.81 15.46
N LEU A 85 14.05 -10.51 15.60
CA LEU A 85 13.45 -9.71 14.52
C LEU A 85 14.29 -9.79 13.24
N GLU A 86 15.61 -9.78 13.37
CA GLU A 86 16.53 -9.88 12.22
C GLU A 86 16.35 -11.20 11.46
N GLN A 87 16.16 -12.30 12.18
CA GLN A 87 15.90 -13.59 11.55
C GLN A 87 14.58 -13.59 10.79
N VAL A 88 13.53 -12.97 11.35
CA VAL A 88 12.23 -12.85 10.68
C VAL A 88 12.35 -11.98 9.43
N THR A 89 12.98 -10.81 9.52
CA THR A 89 13.10 -9.89 8.40
C THR A 89 13.95 -10.45 7.27
N ALA A 90 14.99 -11.22 7.58
CA ALA A 90 15.79 -11.91 6.56
C ALA A 90 14.97 -12.95 5.80
N LEU A 91 14.19 -13.77 6.51
CA LEU A 91 13.31 -14.75 5.87
C LEU A 91 12.21 -14.07 5.05
N ALA A 92 11.60 -13.02 5.58
CA ALA A 92 10.56 -12.26 4.90
C ALA A 92 11.10 -11.60 3.63
N GLY A 93 12.31 -11.05 3.68
CA GLY A 93 12.97 -10.44 2.53
C GLY A 93 13.23 -11.43 1.43
N ASN A 94 13.81 -12.57 1.76
CA ASN A 94 14.05 -13.64 0.79
C ASN A 94 12.75 -14.09 0.12
N LYS A 95 11.71 -14.26 0.91
CA LYS A 95 10.39 -14.66 0.41
C LYS A 95 9.76 -13.59 -0.48
N ALA A 96 9.82 -12.33 -0.07
CA ALA A 96 9.25 -11.22 -0.83
C ALA A 96 9.94 -11.07 -2.20
N VAL A 97 11.27 -11.13 -2.22
CA VAL A 97 12.04 -11.06 -3.46
C VAL A 97 11.73 -12.26 -4.36
N SER A 98 11.70 -13.47 -3.81
CA SER A 98 11.45 -14.66 -4.62
C SER A 98 10.02 -14.72 -5.17
N LYS A 99 9.05 -14.17 -4.47
CA LYS A 99 7.64 -14.12 -4.90
C LYS A 99 7.31 -12.93 -5.80
N THR A 100 8.21 -11.99 -5.96
CA THR A 100 7.99 -10.82 -6.79
C THR A 100 7.73 -11.24 -8.24
N GLN A 101 6.73 -10.63 -8.88
CA GLN A 101 6.38 -10.92 -10.26
C GLN A 101 7.45 -10.38 -11.21
N SER A 102 7.62 -11.07 -12.34
CA SER A 102 8.51 -10.60 -13.41
C SER A 102 8.14 -9.17 -13.84
N GLY A 103 9.15 -8.34 -14.00
CA GLY A 103 8.97 -6.93 -14.38
C GLY A 103 8.79 -5.97 -13.22
N HIS A 104 8.54 -6.46 -12.00
CA HIS A 104 8.51 -5.63 -10.81
C HIS A 104 9.92 -5.44 -10.25
N PHE A 105 10.13 -4.35 -9.51
CA PHE A 105 11.43 -4.02 -8.96
C PHE A 105 11.74 -4.81 -7.69
N ILE A 106 12.98 -5.25 -7.61
CA ILE A 106 13.60 -5.80 -6.41
C ILE A 106 14.94 -5.11 -6.20
N GLN A 107 15.36 -5.03 -4.94
CA GLN A 107 16.68 -4.52 -4.61
C GLN A 107 17.68 -5.69 -4.61
N ASN A 108 18.75 -5.56 -5.36
CA ASN A 108 19.79 -6.59 -5.38
C ASN A 108 20.74 -6.45 -4.18
N SER A 109 21.70 -7.38 -4.05
CA SER A 109 22.68 -7.39 -2.95
C SER A 109 23.56 -6.15 -2.90
N ALA A 110 23.72 -5.45 -4.03
CA ALA A 110 24.48 -4.20 -4.09
C ALA A 110 23.64 -2.97 -3.73
N GLY A 111 22.36 -3.16 -3.34
CA GLY A 111 21.46 -2.07 -2.99
C GLY A 111 20.83 -1.36 -4.18
N LYS A 112 20.96 -1.91 -5.38
CA LYS A 112 20.40 -1.30 -6.60
C LYS A 112 19.04 -1.89 -6.94
N TRP A 113 18.17 -1.06 -7.50
CA TRP A 113 16.87 -1.48 -8.00
C TRP A 113 17.03 -2.11 -9.38
N VAL A 114 16.56 -3.33 -9.53
CA VAL A 114 16.56 -4.09 -10.77
C VAL A 114 15.19 -4.72 -10.99
N LYS A 115 14.80 -4.87 -12.25
CA LYS A 115 13.57 -5.59 -12.58
C LYS A 115 13.79 -7.08 -12.47
N LYS A 116 12.88 -7.75 -11.78
CA LYS A 116 12.92 -9.20 -11.70
C LYS A 116 12.59 -9.81 -13.06
N GLN A 117 13.33 -10.80 -13.43
CA GLN A 117 13.18 -11.50 -14.73
C GLN A 117 12.20 -12.65 -14.67
#